data_d624fc4602316a4e0837bd78d0fd69a5
#
_entry.id   d624fc4602316a4e0837bd78d0fd69a5
#
_cell.length_a   1.000
_cell.length_b   1.000
_cell.length_c   1.000
_cell.angle_alpha   90.00
_cell.angle_beta   90.00
_cell.angle_gamma   90.00
#
_symmetry.space_group_name_H-M   'P 1'
#
loop_
_entity.id
_entity.type
_entity.pdbx_description
1 polymer ?
#
loop_
_entity_poly.entity_id
_entity_poly.type
_entity_poly.pdbx_seq_one_letter_code
_entity_poly.pdbx_strand_id
1 'polypeptide(L)'
;MQKFHMMIIDDEYSLRQKMYEGFFVKEYEGLDISFTIDVIEYTSDILFKLSKYREIDAFFIDARLENGQKGWGDKGDCQNFNTILSQIEKTYSELSAPPIFVLSKFWQEEGKLLTTINRAFSVFHNPLNASRYYNQEEIETAVRNATILDDNASPNISTLREERTYIANEILKNRTMRYNSTSPVDVVLQVAVPDEKTRAYKVLGLSEEGDEYKKEYGLTYNEITIGNHHIVVVPQSVMGMTDAARTATAAILAFKPRLIVMTGICAGNKDKTKLGELVVASQTFDYAAGKLQPEYWAHRPNPFKIDASLDAFVNTNWVNNAKHIYADIDDAFNGDALNPQKIHFTAMASGPWVVDNPSIFVEITNTIASDCYTLDMEAYGVATAANALHIPWLVIKSIQDYADGKKNATETKSRAYAAFSSTFLLKKYLDKIMKFLK
;
A
#
# COMPACT_ATOMS: atom_id res chain seq x y z
N MET A 1 -22.27 10.99 6.22
CA MET A 1 -21.61 12.06 5.44
C MET A 1 -20.39 11.48 4.73
N GLN A 2 -20.42 11.43 3.40
CA GLN A 2 -19.30 10.96 2.58
C GLN A 2 -18.27 12.07 2.44
N LYS A 3 -16.99 11.74 2.71
CA LYS A 3 -15.88 12.69 2.61
C LYS A 3 -15.10 12.44 1.33
N PHE A 4 -14.83 13.51 0.58
CA PHE A 4 -14.01 13.49 -0.62
C PHE A 4 -12.81 14.42 -0.44
N HIS A 5 -11.66 13.97 -0.95
CA HIS A 5 -10.42 14.72 -0.92
C HIS A 5 -10.09 15.23 -2.34
N MET A 6 -10.10 16.53 -2.48
CA MET A 6 -9.91 17.23 -3.76
C MET A 6 -8.52 17.88 -3.79
N MET A 7 -7.83 17.78 -4.91
CA MET A 7 -6.63 18.54 -5.15
C MET A 7 -6.90 19.62 -6.19
N ILE A 8 -6.75 20.87 -5.81
CA ILE A 8 -6.89 22.02 -6.68
C ILE A 8 -5.52 22.49 -7.15
N ILE A 9 -5.34 22.61 -8.46
CA ILE A 9 -4.13 23.11 -9.09
C ILE A 9 -4.51 24.38 -9.86
N ASP A 10 -4.21 25.52 -9.26
CA ASP A 10 -4.58 26.83 -9.75
C ASP A 10 -3.55 27.85 -9.24
N ASP A 11 -2.82 28.49 -10.15
CA ASP A 11 -1.79 29.48 -9.83
C ASP A 11 -2.36 30.80 -9.29
N GLU A 12 -3.64 31.02 -9.47
CA GLU A 12 -4.38 32.16 -8.89
C GLU A 12 -5.26 31.74 -7.70
N TYR A 13 -4.99 30.59 -7.06
CA TYR A 13 -5.82 30.09 -5.97
C TYR A 13 -6.04 31.13 -4.86
N SER A 14 -5.01 31.85 -4.46
CA SER A 14 -5.12 32.87 -3.41
C SER A 14 -6.15 33.95 -3.73
N LEU A 15 -6.35 34.26 -5.02
CA LEU A 15 -7.37 35.20 -5.48
C LEU A 15 -8.76 34.56 -5.52
N ARG A 16 -8.82 33.26 -5.73
CA ARG A 16 -10.06 32.47 -5.91
C ARG A 16 -10.44 31.64 -4.68
N GLN A 17 -9.68 31.75 -3.60
CA GLN A 17 -9.84 30.93 -2.38
C GLN A 17 -11.28 30.91 -1.87
N LYS A 18 -11.92 32.09 -1.75
CA LYS A 18 -13.31 32.19 -1.27
C LYS A 18 -14.30 31.45 -2.16
N MET A 19 -14.04 31.45 -3.47
CA MET A 19 -14.85 30.71 -4.45
C MET A 19 -14.76 29.21 -4.20
N TYR A 20 -13.53 28.67 -4.12
CA TYR A 20 -13.31 27.25 -3.92
C TYR A 20 -13.83 26.78 -2.56
N GLU A 21 -13.55 27.52 -1.48
CA GLU A 21 -14.05 27.22 -0.15
C GLU A 21 -15.58 27.30 -0.09
N GLY A 22 -16.18 28.31 -0.73
CA GLY A 22 -17.63 28.43 -0.82
C GLY A 22 -18.27 27.30 -1.61
N PHE A 23 -17.59 26.78 -2.63
CA PHE A 23 -18.11 25.70 -3.46
C PHE A 23 -17.89 24.32 -2.81
N PHE A 24 -16.69 24.03 -2.25
CA PHE A 24 -16.34 22.69 -1.79
C PHE A 24 -16.50 22.49 -0.28
N VAL A 25 -16.11 23.47 0.54
CA VAL A 25 -16.01 23.29 2.00
C VAL A 25 -17.32 23.52 2.72
N LYS A 26 -18.20 24.36 2.15
CA LYS A 26 -19.45 24.71 2.80
C LYS A 26 -20.41 23.52 2.84
N GLU A 27 -20.92 23.20 4.02
CA GLU A 27 -22.01 22.23 4.18
C GLU A 27 -23.31 22.80 3.60
N TYR A 28 -24.00 21.98 2.79
CA TYR A 28 -25.32 22.31 2.29
C TYR A 28 -26.32 21.34 2.90
N GLU A 29 -27.37 21.87 3.51
CA GLU A 29 -28.47 21.05 4.03
C GLU A 29 -29.04 20.14 2.96
N GLY A 30 -29.17 18.84 3.27
CA GLY A 30 -29.73 17.81 2.37
C GLY A 30 -28.73 17.12 1.45
N LEU A 31 -27.43 17.45 1.48
CA LEU A 31 -26.37 16.64 0.86
C LEU A 31 -25.48 16.02 1.93
N ASP A 32 -25.50 14.70 2.01
CA ASP A 32 -24.61 13.96 2.92
C ASP A 32 -23.19 13.82 2.38
N ILE A 33 -22.61 14.95 1.94
CA ILE A 33 -21.31 15.04 1.25
C ILE A 33 -20.49 16.16 1.87
N SER A 34 -19.20 15.92 2.09
CA SER A 34 -18.23 16.95 2.45
C SER A 34 -16.96 16.81 1.60
N PHE A 35 -16.33 17.94 1.30
CA PHE A 35 -15.07 17.98 0.57
C PHE A 35 -13.97 18.54 1.47
N THR A 36 -12.78 17.95 1.39
CA THR A 36 -11.54 18.53 1.88
C THR A 36 -10.69 18.95 0.69
N ILE A 37 -10.00 20.09 0.81
CA ILE A 37 -9.24 20.69 -0.29
C ILE A 37 -7.77 20.73 0.07
N ASP A 38 -6.92 20.22 -0.83
CA ASP A 38 -5.50 20.54 -0.86
C ASP A 38 -5.18 21.35 -2.12
N VAL A 39 -4.23 22.26 -2.03
CA VAL A 39 -3.95 23.24 -3.08
C VAL A 39 -2.51 23.17 -3.54
N ILE A 40 -2.32 23.32 -4.85
CA ILE A 40 -1.03 23.54 -5.48
C ILE A 40 -1.13 24.84 -6.30
N GLU A 41 -0.44 25.88 -5.87
CA GLU A 41 -0.35 27.14 -6.62
C GLU A 41 0.82 27.17 -7.60
N TYR A 42 1.85 26.33 -7.37
CA TYR A 42 3.05 26.32 -8.20
C TYR A 42 3.29 24.93 -8.80
N THR A 43 3.54 24.89 -10.09
CA THR A 43 3.79 23.65 -10.84
C THR A 43 4.98 22.86 -10.33
N SER A 44 5.99 23.53 -9.75
CA SER A 44 7.17 22.87 -9.13
C SER A 44 6.82 22.00 -7.93
N ASP A 45 5.73 22.28 -7.24
CA ASP A 45 5.34 21.58 -6.03
C ASP A 45 4.51 20.31 -6.27
N ILE A 46 4.07 20.11 -7.52
CA ILE A 46 3.13 19.02 -7.84
C ILE A 46 3.67 17.65 -7.50
N LEU A 47 4.93 17.35 -7.83
CA LEU A 47 5.55 16.05 -7.53
C LEU A 47 5.64 15.80 -6.03
N PHE A 48 6.04 16.81 -5.27
CA PHE A 48 6.15 16.71 -3.82
C PHE A 48 4.77 16.48 -3.18
N LYS A 49 3.77 17.23 -3.60
CA LYS A 49 2.42 17.10 -3.05
C LYS A 49 1.74 15.80 -3.51
N LEU A 50 1.88 15.38 -4.77
CA LEU A 50 1.36 14.10 -5.24
C LEU A 50 1.96 12.91 -4.50
N SER A 51 3.26 12.98 -4.14
CA SER A 51 3.90 11.92 -3.35
C SER A 51 3.41 11.87 -1.90
N LYS A 52 2.97 12.99 -1.35
CA LYS A 52 2.49 13.12 0.03
C LYS A 52 1.04 12.65 0.20
N TYR A 53 0.18 12.91 -0.79
CA TYR A 53 -1.25 12.61 -0.71
C TYR A 53 -1.59 11.31 -1.43
N ARG A 54 -1.94 10.27 -0.69
CA ARG A 54 -2.22 8.92 -1.22
C ARG A 54 -3.66 8.73 -1.68
N GLU A 55 -4.60 9.54 -1.17
CA GLU A 55 -6.02 9.38 -1.40
C GLU A 55 -6.63 10.66 -1.93
N ILE A 56 -6.28 11.02 -3.17
CA ILE A 56 -6.96 12.09 -3.89
C ILE A 56 -8.16 11.48 -4.60
N ASP A 57 -9.32 12.05 -4.39
CA ASP A 57 -10.56 11.61 -5.02
C ASP A 57 -10.84 12.26 -6.37
N ALA A 58 -10.38 13.50 -6.53
CA ALA A 58 -10.45 14.20 -7.80
C ALA A 58 -9.44 15.35 -7.88
N PHE A 59 -9.08 15.70 -9.10
CA PHE A 59 -8.30 16.88 -9.42
C PHE A 59 -9.19 17.98 -10.01
N PHE A 60 -8.96 19.21 -9.60
CA PHE A 60 -9.45 20.43 -10.22
C PHE A 60 -8.25 21.20 -10.75
N ILE A 61 -8.14 21.39 -12.06
CA ILE A 61 -6.94 21.95 -12.69
C ILE A 61 -7.35 23.14 -13.55
N ASP A 62 -6.75 24.32 -13.32
CA ASP A 62 -6.86 25.43 -14.26
C ASP A 62 -6.12 25.08 -15.56
N ALA A 63 -6.77 25.27 -16.68
CA ALA A 63 -6.20 24.98 -17.99
C ALA A 63 -5.07 25.94 -18.37
N ARG A 64 -5.00 27.11 -17.77
CA ARG A 64 -4.00 28.16 -18.04
C ARG A 64 -3.18 28.46 -16.80
N LEU A 65 -2.21 27.61 -16.51
CA LEU A 65 -1.29 27.77 -15.41
C LEU A 65 -0.07 28.59 -15.84
N GLU A 66 0.23 29.65 -15.11
CA GLU A 66 1.42 30.47 -15.35
C GLU A 66 2.65 29.89 -14.61
N ASN A 67 3.84 30.12 -15.14
CA ASN A 67 5.13 29.70 -14.57
C ASN A 67 5.64 30.63 -13.45
N GLY A 68 4.78 31.09 -12.55
CA GLY A 68 5.22 31.81 -11.33
C GLY A 68 5.87 33.18 -11.52
N GLN A 69 5.93 33.72 -12.75
CA GLN A 69 6.34 35.09 -13.01
C GLN A 69 5.08 35.92 -13.32
N LYS A 70 4.68 36.71 -12.35
CA LYS A 70 3.54 37.61 -12.45
C LYS A 70 3.78 38.67 -13.53
N GLY A 71 3.23 38.43 -14.71
CA GLY A 71 3.05 39.44 -15.75
C GLY A 71 1.57 39.61 -16.01
N TRP A 72 0.99 40.71 -15.62
CA TRP A 72 -0.38 41.08 -15.97
C TRP A 72 -0.52 41.16 -17.48
N GLY A 73 -1.21 40.20 -18.08
CA GLY A 73 -1.63 40.29 -19.49
C GLY A 73 -1.18 39.17 -20.42
N ASP A 74 -0.32 38.27 -20.02
CA ASP A 74 0.01 37.09 -20.80
C ASP A 74 -1.06 36.02 -20.64
N LYS A 75 -1.63 35.60 -21.75
CA LYS A 75 -2.52 34.44 -21.83
C LYS A 75 -1.67 33.22 -21.48
N GLY A 76 -1.80 32.68 -20.27
CA GLY A 76 -1.05 31.46 -19.83
C GLY A 76 -1.06 30.38 -20.88
N ASP A 77 0.04 29.65 -20.99
CA ASP A 77 0.22 28.58 -21.96
C ASP A 77 -0.29 27.25 -21.40
N CYS A 78 -1.08 26.52 -22.20
CA CYS A 78 -1.52 25.15 -21.87
C CYS A 78 -0.36 24.13 -21.73
N GLN A 79 0.88 24.55 -21.94
CA GLN A 79 2.07 23.71 -21.79
C GLN A 79 2.24 23.21 -20.34
N ASN A 80 1.92 24.04 -19.36
CA ASN A 80 1.98 23.67 -17.95
C ASN A 80 0.90 22.66 -17.58
N PHE A 81 -0.30 22.82 -18.11
CA PHE A 81 -1.39 21.86 -17.96
C PHE A 81 -0.98 20.47 -18.47
N ASN A 82 -0.40 20.38 -19.67
CA ASN A 82 0.09 19.14 -20.25
C ASN A 82 1.22 18.51 -19.41
N THR A 83 2.09 19.34 -18.84
CA THR A 83 3.14 18.87 -17.91
C THR A 83 2.54 18.25 -16.66
N ILE A 84 1.53 18.88 -16.07
CA ILE A 84 0.83 18.38 -14.88
C ILE A 84 0.10 17.08 -15.19
N LEU A 85 -0.59 17.00 -16.30
CA LEU A 85 -1.25 15.75 -16.73
C LEU A 85 -0.24 14.61 -16.84
N SER A 86 0.91 14.86 -17.50
CA SER A 86 1.96 13.87 -17.64
C SER A 86 2.53 13.41 -16.28
N GLN A 87 2.54 14.27 -15.27
CA GLN A 87 2.94 13.91 -13.90
C GLN A 87 1.88 13.09 -13.18
N ILE A 88 0.61 13.44 -13.34
CA ILE A 88 -0.52 12.65 -12.84
C ILE A 88 -0.51 11.26 -13.48
N GLU A 89 -0.33 11.16 -14.80
CA GLU A 89 -0.19 9.91 -15.55
C GLU A 89 0.92 9.01 -15.00
N LYS A 90 2.07 9.58 -14.72
CA LYS A 90 3.20 8.84 -14.13
C LYS A 90 2.92 8.36 -12.71
N THR A 91 2.06 9.06 -11.98
CA THR A 91 1.74 8.75 -10.59
C THR A 91 0.61 7.74 -10.46
N TYR A 92 -0.34 7.77 -11.38
CA TYR A 92 -1.51 6.90 -11.39
C TYR A 92 -1.54 6.09 -12.70
N SER A 93 -1.90 4.81 -12.61
CA SER A 93 -2.22 4.03 -13.82
C SER A 93 -3.55 4.54 -14.43
N GLU A 94 -3.75 4.34 -15.74
CA GLU A 94 -4.97 4.79 -16.43
C GLU A 94 -6.27 4.35 -15.75
N LEU A 95 -6.28 3.15 -15.16
CA LEU A 95 -7.42 2.58 -14.45
C LEU A 95 -7.60 3.08 -13.02
N SER A 96 -6.58 3.69 -12.43
CA SER A 96 -6.58 4.17 -11.03
C SER A 96 -6.57 5.69 -10.89
N ALA A 97 -6.48 6.41 -12.00
CA ALA A 97 -6.43 7.87 -11.97
C ALA A 97 -7.75 8.47 -11.44
N PRO A 98 -7.68 9.44 -10.49
CA PRO A 98 -8.85 10.21 -10.09
C PRO A 98 -9.43 11.01 -11.26
N PRO A 99 -10.75 11.29 -11.28
CA PRO A 99 -11.33 12.17 -12.28
C PRO A 99 -10.67 13.55 -12.23
N ILE A 100 -10.46 14.11 -13.41
CA ILE A 100 -9.87 15.45 -13.58
C ILE A 100 -10.96 16.38 -14.10
N PHE A 101 -11.21 17.45 -13.36
CA PHE A 101 -12.10 18.52 -13.74
C PHE A 101 -11.24 19.70 -14.18
N VAL A 102 -11.47 20.19 -15.40
CA VAL A 102 -10.72 21.29 -15.96
C VAL A 102 -11.52 22.57 -15.84
N LEU A 103 -10.89 23.59 -15.27
CA LEU A 103 -11.43 24.95 -15.22
C LEU A 103 -10.82 25.78 -16.35
N SER A 104 -11.65 26.42 -17.17
CA SER A 104 -11.14 27.31 -18.20
C SER A 104 -12.15 28.40 -18.56
N LYS A 105 -11.67 29.65 -18.57
CA LYS A 105 -12.41 30.79 -19.05
C LYS A 105 -12.56 30.78 -20.58
N PHE A 106 -11.68 30.10 -21.28
CA PHE A 106 -11.56 30.11 -22.75
C PHE A 106 -11.97 28.76 -23.38
N TRP A 107 -12.87 28.07 -22.74
CA TRP A 107 -13.34 26.74 -23.14
C TRP A 107 -13.58 26.57 -24.66
N GLN A 108 -14.19 27.56 -25.30
CA GLN A 108 -14.50 27.47 -26.74
C GLN A 108 -13.25 27.47 -27.64
N GLU A 109 -12.17 28.14 -27.21
CA GLU A 109 -10.89 28.19 -27.91
C GLU A 109 -10.03 26.94 -27.61
N GLU A 110 -10.13 26.41 -26.43
CA GLU A 110 -9.31 25.31 -25.92
C GLU A 110 -9.92 23.92 -26.11
N GLY A 111 -11.19 23.84 -26.53
CA GLY A 111 -11.92 22.58 -26.67
C GLY A 111 -11.27 21.58 -27.65
N LYS A 112 -10.45 22.03 -28.60
CA LYS A 112 -9.65 21.17 -29.47
C LYS A 112 -8.44 20.57 -28.76
N LEU A 113 -7.84 21.29 -27.81
CA LEU A 113 -6.70 20.80 -27.00
C LEU A 113 -7.18 19.77 -25.98
N LEU A 114 -8.28 20.04 -25.31
CA LEU A 114 -8.88 19.15 -24.32
C LEU A 114 -9.37 17.83 -24.94
N THR A 115 -9.78 17.82 -26.22
CA THR A 115 -10.16 16.58 -26.94
C THR A 115 -8.98 15.63 -27.16
N THR A 116 -7.76 16.14 -27.20
CA THR A 116 -6.56 15.30 -27.33
C THR A 116 -6.21 14.64 -25.99
N ILE A 117 -6.49 15.30 -24.88
CA ILE A 117 -6.29 14.84 -23.50
C ILE A 117 -7.32 13.76 -23.12
N ASN A 118 -8.49 13.77 -23.71
CA ASN A 118 -9.58 12.82 -23.44
C ASN A 118 -9.29 11.35 -23.75
N ARG A 119 -8.23 11.03 -24.43
CA ARG A 119 -7.89 9.64 -24.76
C ARG A 119 -7.15 8.90 -23.67
N ALA A 120 -6.53 9.62 -22.74
CA ALA A 120 -5.72 9.04 -21.68
C ALA A 120 -6.43 8.95 -20.30
N PHE A 121 -7.36 9.85 -20.02
CA PHE A 121 -8.10 9.91 -18.75
C PHE A 121 -9.57 10.15 -19.01
N SER A 122 -10.44 9.76 -18.06
CA SER A 122 -11.83 10.20 -18.04
C SER A 122 -11.90 11.71 -17.75
N VAL A 123 -11.45 12.53 -18.71
CA VAL A 123 -11.58 13.99 -18.62
C VAL A 123 -13.02 14.31 -18.93
N PHE A 124 -13.75 14.79 -17.94
CA PHE A 124 -15.16 15.15 -18.10
C PHE A 124 -15.28 16.43 -18.90
N HIS A 125 -15.93 16.32 -20.06
CA HIS A 125 -16.17 17.39 -21.01
C HIS A 125 -17.19 18.42 -20.59
N ASN A 126 -17.74 18.33 -19.39
CA ASN A 126 -18.60 19.40 -18.95
C ASN A 126 -17.74 20.34 -18.10
N PRO A 127 -17.13 21.39 -18.71
CA PRO A 127 -16.57 22.43 -17.90
C PRO A 127 -17.76 22.89 -17.07
N LEU A 128 -17.65 22.73 -15.77
CA LEU A 128 -18.43 23.52 -14.84
C LEU A 128 -18.47 24.88 -15.51
N ASN A 129 -19.63 25.39 -15.93
CA ASN A 129 -19.77 26.55 -16.81
C ASN A 129 -18.77 27.65 -16.39
N ALA A 130 -17.51 27.48 -16.75
CA ALA A 130 -16.37 28.25 -16.24
C ALA A 130 -16.59 29.73 -16.52
N SER A 131 -17.31 30.07 -17.59
CA SER A 131 -17.76 31.43 -17.86
C SER A 131 -18.64 32.04 -16.76
N ARG A 132 -19.30 31.22 -15.93
CA ARG A 132 -20.08 31.68 -14.77
C ARG A 132 -19.24 31.90 -13.55
N TYR A 133 -18.13 31.17 -13.40
CA TYR A 133 -17.28 31.22 -12.20
C TYR A 133 -16.20 32.30 -12.26
N TYR A 134 -15.95 32.89 -13.41
CA TYR A 134 -14.95 33.94 -13.58
C TYR A 134 -15.48 35.37 -13.45
N ASN A 135 -16.79 35.55 -13.32
CA ASN A 135 -17.33 36.83 -12.92
C ASN A 135 -17.33 36.89 -11.37
N GLN A 136 -16.29 37.53 -10.83
CA GLN A 136 -16.07 37.62 -9.38
C GLN A 136 -17.30 38.21 -8.65
N GLU A 137 -18.03 39.08 -9.28
CA GLU A 137 -19.23 39.72 -8.74
C GLU A 137 -20.42 38.75 -8.66
N GLU A 138 -20.60 37.88 -9.66
CA GLU A 138 -21.61 36.80 -9.64
C GLU A 138 -21.28 35.72 -8.60
N ILE A 139 -20.00 35.37 -8.43
CA ILE A 139 -19.53 34.39 -7.43
C ILE A 139 -19.70 34.95 -6.02
N GLU A 140 -19.28 36.20 -5.80
CA GLU A 140 -19.50 36.86 -4.50
C GLU A 140 -20.99 37.01 -4.19
N THR A 141 -21.81 37.22 -5.20
CA THR A 141 -23.27 37.30 -5.07
C THR A 141 -23.85 35.89 -4.80
N ALA A 142 -23.39 34.88 -5.49
CA ALA A 142 -23.81 33.49 -5.25
C ALA A 142 -23.37 32.99 -3.88
N VAL A 143 -22.15 33.33 -3.43
CA VAL A 143 -21.64 33.00 -2.08
C VAL A 143 -22.38 33.79 -1.00
N ARG A 144 -22.68 35.06 -1.22
CA ARG A 144 -23.50 35.85 -0.30
C ARG A 144 -24.94 35.35 -0.21
N ASN A 145 -25.53 34.97 -1.33
CA ASN A 145 -26.90 34.45 -1.38
C ASN A 145 -26.98 33.04 -0.79
N ALA A 146 -25.93 32.24 -0.89
CA ALA A 146 -25.82 30.95 -0.23
C ALA A 146 -25.72 31.03 1.30
N THR A 147 -25.42 32.22 1.86
CA THR A 147 -25.46 32.48 3.31
C THR A 147 -26.83 32.93 3.83
N ILE A 148 -27.75 33.28 2.93
CA ILE A 148 -29.12 33.73 3.23
C ILE A 148 -30.07 32.76 2.52
N LEU A 149 -30.14 31.49 3.04
CA LEU A 149 -30.99 30.46 2.44
C LEU A 149 -32.43 30.58 2.94
N ASP A 150 -33.25 31.11 2.05
CA ASP A 150 -34.65 30.76 1.96
C ASP A 150 -34.83 29.82 0.75
N ASP A 151 -35.54 28.70 0.89
CA ASP A 151 -35.72 27.65 -0.16
C ASP A 151 -36.36 28.15 -1.48
N ASN A 152 -36.71 29.42 -1.54
CA ASN A 152 -37.31 30.09 -2.71
C ASN A 152 -36.35 30.97 -3.49
N ALA A 153 -35.06 30.97 -3.19
CA ALA A 153 -34.11 31.91 -3.76
C ALA A 153 -33.26 31.33 -4.89
N SER A 154 -33.37 31.94 -5.98
CA SER A 154 -32.51 32.11 -7.17
C SER A 154 -31.97 30.85 -7.91
N PRO A 155 -32.05 30.86 -9.27
CA PRO A 155 -31.58 29.75 -10.13
C PRO A 155 -30.11 29.38 -9.97
N ASN A 156 -29.30 30.22 -9.35
CA ASN A 156 -27.86 29.99 -9.15
C ASN A 156 -27.55 28.95 -8.04
N ILE A 157 -28.40 28.80 -7.03
CA ILE A 157 -28.19 27.85 -5.94
C ILE A 157 -28.56 26.43 -6.36
N SER A 158 -29.62 26.24 -7.11
CA SER A 158 -29.98 24.94 -7.69
C SER A 158 -28.87 24.44 -8.62
N THR A 159 -28.29 25.30 -9.44
CA THR A 159 -27.18 24.98 -10.34
C THR A 159 -25.92 24.55 -9.58
N LEU A 160 -25.53 25.25 -8.52
CA LEU A 160 -24.39 24.88 -7.70
C LEU A 160 -24.60 23.54 -6.97
N ARG A 161 -25.81 23.27 -6.50
CA ARG A 161 -26.18 21.99 -5.89
C ARG A 161 -26.12 20.87 -6.91
N GLU A 162 -26.64 21.06 -8.09
CA GLU A 162 -26.60 20.10 -9.19
C GLU A 162 -25.17 19.79 -9.59
N GLU A 163 -24.31 20.79 -9.71
CA GLU A 163 -22.90 20.65 -10.05
C GLU A 163 -22.12 19.90 -8.97
N ARG A 164 -22.32 20.21 -7.69
CA ARG A 164 -21.72 19.45 -6.59
C ARG A 164 -22.17 17.99 -6.57
N THR A 165 -23.46 17.77 -6.79
CA THR A 165 -24.01 16.42 -6.89
C THR A 165 -23.42 15.65 -8.07
N TYR A 166 -23.25 16.31 -9.21
CA TYR A 166 -22.60 15.74 -10.39
C TYR A 166 -21.15 15.35 -10.07
N ILE A 167 -20.35 16.25 -9.51
CA ILE A 167 -18.97 15.98 -9.13
C ILE A 167 -18.89 14.79 -8.14
N ALA A 168 -19.74 14.78 -7.13
CA ALA A 168 -19.80 13.70 -6.16
C ALA A 168 -20.16 12.36 -6.82
N ASN A 169 -21.12 12.35 -7.71
CA ASN A 169 -21.51 11.13 -8.46
C ASN A 169 -20.39 10.62 -9.34
N GLU A 170 -19.66 11.52 -10.03
CA GLU A 170 -18.52 11.11 -10.86
C GLU A 170 -17.35 10.60 -10.02
N ILE A 171 -17.08 11.17 -8.86
CA ILE A 171 -16.10 10.65 -7.93
C ILE A 171 -16.51 9.26 -7.42
N LEU A 172 -17.78 9.09 -7.03
CA LEU A 172 -18.32 7.81 -6.58
C LEU A 172 -18.27 6.75 -7.69
N LYS A 173 -18.66 7.11 -8.91
CA LYS A 173 -18.57 6.25 -10.09
C LYS A 173 -17.13 5.84 -10.35
N ASN A 174 -16.19 6.77 -10.30
CA ASN A 174 -14.77 6.51 -10.48
C ASN A 174 -14.21 5.64 -9.31
N ARG A 175 -14.58 5.92 -8.08
CA ARG A 175 -14.26 5.04 -6.93
C ARG A 175 -14.78 3.62 -7.17
N THR A 176 -16.04 3.49 -7.61
CA THR A 176 -16.64 2.19 -7.91
C THR A 176 -15.92 1.49 -9.07
N MET A 177 -15.54 2.22 -10.12
CA MET A 177 -14.74 1.67 -11.22
C MET A 177 -13.33 1.26 -10.76
N ARG A 178 -12.67 2.08 -9.93
CA ARG A 178 -11.38 1.71 -9.32
C ARG A 178 -11.50 0.48 -8.42
N TYR A 179 -12.58 0.34 -7.68
CA TYR A 179 -12.88 -0.84 -6.88
C TYR A 179 -13.22 -2.07 -7.75
N ASN A 180 -13.87 -1.87 -8.89
CA ASN A 180 -14.31 -2.95 -9.77
C ASN A 180 -13.27 -3.34 -10.84
N SER A 181 -12.36 -2.44 -11.22
CA SER A 181 -11.31 -2.72 -12.22
C SER A 181 -10.08 -3.41 -11.63
N THR A 182 -9.87 -3.24 -10.33
CA THR A 182 -8.96 -4.07 -9.53
C THR A 182 -9.74 -4.43 -8.28
N SER A 183 -10.19 -5.67 -8.14
CA SER A 183 -10.59 -6.16 -6.80
C SER A 183 -9.47 -5.74 -5.88
N PRO A 184 -9.75 -4.95 -4.81
CA PRO A 184 -8.69 -4.46 -3.95
C PRO A 184 -7.86 -5.65 -3.51
N VAL A 185 -6.55 -5.57 -3.66
CA VAL A 185 -5.68 -6.65 -3.21
C VAL A 185 -5.73 -6.65 -1.69
N ASP A 186 -6.28 -7.69 -1.13
CA ASP A 186 -6.34 -7.83 0.32
C ASP A 186 -4.95 -8.10 0.88
N VAL A 187 -4.21 -8.99 0.23
CA VAL A 187 -2.89 -9.43 0.70
C VAL A 187 -1.88 -9.50 -0.44
N VAL A 188 -0.72 -8.89 -0.23
CA VAL A 188 0.49 -9.26 -0.97
C VAL A 188 1.22 -10.31 -0.16
N LEU A 189 1.43 -11.49 -0.74
CA LEU A 189 2.23 -12.57 -0.18
C LEU A 189 3.60 -12.59 -0.84
N GLN A 190 4.65 -12.26 -0.12
CA GLN A 190 6.02 -12.34 -0.58
C GLN A 190 6.69 -13.63 -0.14
N VAL A 191 7.45 -14.26 -1.04
CA VAL A 191 8.27 -15.45 -0.78
C VAL A 191 9.68 -15.24 -1.32
N ALA A 192 10.71 -15.75 -0.61
CA ALA A 192 12.09 -15.36 -0.88
C ALA A 192 12.83 -16.31 -1.82
N VAL A 193 12.79 -17.60 -1.57
CA VAL A 193 13.62 -18.59 -2.28
C VAL A 193 12.78 -19.57 -3.09
N PRO A 194 13.37 -20.23 -4.11
CA PRO A 194 12.62 -21.13 -5.00
C PRO A 194 11.82 -22.21 -4.27
N ASP A 195 12.38 -22.83 -3.24
CA ASP A 195 11.69 -23.88 -2.48
C ASP A 195 10.49 -23.33 -1.70
N GLU A 196 10.58 -22.12 -1.14
CA GLU A 196 9.44 -21.45 -0.51
C GLU A 196 8.35 -21.15 -1.53
N LYS A 197 8.73 -20.67 -2.73
CA LYS A 197 7.82 -20.42 -3.83
C LYS A 197 7.08 -21.70 -4.22
N THR A 198 7.80 -22.77 -4.54
CA THR A 198 7.24 -24.08 -4.93
C THR A 198 6.23 -24.57 -3.90
N ARG A 199 6.58 -24.49 -2.60
CA ARG A 199 5.68 -24.95 -1.53
C ARG A 199 4.50 -24.02 -1.31
N ALA A 200 4.71 -22.71 -1.38
CA ALA A 200 3.63 -21.73 -1.29
C ALA A 200 2.62 -21.93 -2.43
N TYR A 201 3.09 -22.11 -3.66
CA TYR A 201 2.24 -22.36 -4.82
C TYR A 201 1.42 -23.64 -4.65
N LYS A 202 2.05 -24.74 -4.21
CA LYS A 202 1.34 -25.98 -3.93
C LYS A 202 0.25 -25.82 -2.86
N VAL A 203 0.54 -25.12 -1.77
CA VAL A 203 -0.43 -24.82 -0.70
C VAL A 203 -1.59 -23.98 -1.23
N LEU A 204 -1.29 -23.00 -2.06
CA LEU A 204 -2.29 -22.09 -2.61
C LEU A 204 -3.10 -22.71 -3.75
N GLY A 205 -2.60 -23.75 -4.39
CA GLY A 205 -3.19 -24.36 -5.58
C GLY A 205 -2.82 -23.65 -6.88
N LEU A 206 -1.68 -22.94 -6.90
CA LEU A 206 -1.11 -22.30 -8.07
C LEU A 206 -0.23 -23.29 -8.84
N SER A 207 -0.18 -23.17 -10.17
CA SER A 207 0.75 -23.91 -11.02
C SER A 207 2.13 -23.25 -11.01
N GLU A 208 3.19 -24.06 -11.03
CA GLU A 208 4.55 -23.58 -11.25
C GLU A 208 4.90 -23.39 -12.72
N GLU A 209 4.16 -24.07 -13.59
CA GLU A 209 4.35 -24.06 -15.04
C GLU A 209 3.18 -23.33 -15.69
N GLY A 210 3.47 -22.36 -16.54
CA GLY A 210 2.49 -21.81 -17.45
C GLY A 210 2.32 -20.30 -17.48
N ASP A 211 1.40 -19.88 -18.31
CA ASP A 211 1.11 -18.50 -18.75
C ASP A 211 0.48 -17.61 -17.67
N GLU A 212 0.41 -18.05 -16.42
CA GLU A 212 -0.26 -17.32 -15.32
C GLU A 212 0.62 -16.26 -14.67
N TYR A 213 1.91 -16.17 -15.04
CA TYR A 213 2.79 -15.14 -14.51
C TYR A 213 2.54 -13.80 -15.19
N LYS A 214 2.12 -12.83 -14.39
CA LYS A 214 2.08 -11.45 -14.81
C LYS A 214 3.42 -10.77 -14.55
N LYS A 215 3.85 -9.89 -15.48
CA LYS A 215 5.09 -9.13 -15.37
C LYS A 215 4.77 -7.64 -15.53
N GLU A 216 4.57 -6.98 -14.43
CA GLU A 216 4.28 -5.54 -14.39
C GLU A 216 5.01 -4.91 -13.21
N TYR A 217 5.20 -3.63 -13.22
CA TYR A 217 5.83 -2.87 -12.13
C TYR A 217 7.24 -3.36 -11.74
N GLY A 218 7.96 -4.03 -12.66
CA GLY A 218 9.25 -4.67 -12.35
C GLY A 218 9.14 -5.91 -11.44
N LEU A 219 7.93 -6.46 -11.31
CA LEU A 219 7.62 -7.67 -10.53
C LEU A 219 7.20 -8.81 -11.45
N THR A 220 7.42 -10.02 -10.98
CA THR A 220 6.77 -11.24 -11.50
C THR A 220 5.83 -11.73 -10.41
N TYR A 221 4.55 -11.94 -10.73
CA TYR A 221 3.55 -12.28 -9.72
C TYR A 221 2.42 -13.16 -10.28
N ASN A 222 1.70 -13.79 -9.37
CA ASN A 222 0.44 -14.49 -9.65
C ASN A 222 -0.65 -13.92 -8.77
N GLU A 223 -1.88 -14.04 -9.22
CA GLU A 223 -3.07 -13.66 -8.47
C GLU A 223 -3.91 -14.90 -8.16
N ILE A 224 -4.50 -14.91 -6.96
CA ILE A 224 -5.41 -15.97 -6.54
C ILE A 224 -6.48 -15.38 -5.62
N THR A 225 -7.66 -15.99 -5.65
CA THR A 225 -8.73 -15.69 -4.67
C THR A 225 -8.87 -16.85 -3.70
N ILE A 226 -8.80 -16.57 -2.41
CA ILE A 226 -9.03 -17.54 -1.33
C ILE A 226 -10.23 -17.08 -0.51
N GLY A 227 -11.33 -17.82 -0.58
CA GLY A 227 -12.61 -17.33 -0.04
C GLY A 227 -13.04 -16.06 -0.78
N ASN A 228 -13.17 -14.97 -0.03
CA ASN A 228 -13.52 -13.64 -0.58
C ASN A 228 -12.29 -12.70 -0.67
N HIS A 229 -11.08 -13.22 -0.50
CA HIS A 229 -9.87 -12.40 -0.43
C HIS A 229 -9.03 -12.55 -1.68
N HIS A 230 -8.64 -11.41 -2.26
CA HIS A 230 -7.74 -11.33 -3.41
C HIS A 230 -6.28 -11.22 -2.93
N ILE A 231 -5.46 -12.16 -3.37
CA ILE A 231 -4.07 -12.29 -2.97
C ILE A 231 -3.17 -12.18 -4.21
N VAL A 232 -2.15 -11.37 -4.11
CA VAL A 232 -1.06 -11.30 -5.08
C VAL A 232 0.17 -11.96 -4.49
N VAL A 233 0.66 -13.01 -5.13
CA VAL A 233 1.85 -13.77 -4.71
C VAL A 233 3.06 -13.26 -5.49
N VAL A 234 4.03 -12.71 -4.78
CA VAL A 234 5.22 -12.07 -5.38
C VAL A 234 6.49 -12.79 -4.91
N PRO A 235 7.09 -13.65 -5.74
CA PRO A 235 8.42 -14.16 -5.48
C PRO A 235 9.46 -13.04 -5.63
N GLN A 236 10.39 -12.93 -4.67
CA GLN A 236 11.53 -12.05 -4.87
C GLN A 236 12.59 -12.70 -5.78
N SER A 237 13.45 -11.89 -6.39
CA SER A 237 14.41 -12.36 -7.39
C SER A 237 15.63 -13.02 -6.76
N VAL A 238 16.11 -12.48 -5.65
CA VAL A 238 17.26 -12.98 -4.88
C VAL A 238 16.98 -12.88 -3.39
N MET A 239 17.63 -13.74 -2.58
CA MET A 239 17.50 -13.66 -1.12
C MET A 239 18.16 -12.38 -0.56
N GLY A 240 17.70 -11.95 0.59
CA GLY A 240 18.28 -10.86 1.37
C GLY A 240 17.39 -9.63 1.51
N MET A 241 17.68 -8.83 2.55
CA MET A 241 16.88 -7.67 2.97
C MET A 241 16.69 -6.62 1.87
N THR A 242 17.72 -6.38 1.06
CA THR A 242 17.68 -5.35 0.00
C THR A 242 16.64 -5.69 -1.08
N ASP A 243 16.65 -6.93 -1.57
CA ASP A 243 15.68 -7.37 -2.58
C ASP A 243 14.28 -7.55 -1.95
N ALA A 244 14.22 -7.99 -0.69
CA ALA A 244 12.97 -8.06 0.05
C ALA A 244 12.30 -6.68 0.17
N ALA A 245 13.06 -5.64 0.53
CA ALA A 245 12.57 -4.27 0.64
C ALA A 245 12.15 -3.71 -0.73
N ARG A 246 12.97 -3.93 -1.78
CA ARG A 246 12.66 -3.50 -3.15
C ARG A 246 11.34 -4.14 -3.64
N THR A 247 11.24 -5.45 -3.48
CA THR A 247 10.07 -6.22 -3.92
C THR A 247 8.81 -5.81 -3.15
N ALA A 248 8.90 -5.69 -1.81
CA ALA A 248 7.80 -5.23 -0.97
C ALA A 248 7.35 -3.81 -1.33
N THR A 249 8.29 -2.88 -1.52
CA THR A 249 7.98 -1.49 -1.92
C THR A 249 7.26 -1.46 -3.26
N ALA A 250 7.78 -2.14 -4.28
CA ALA A 250 7.16 -2.20 -5.60
C ALA A 250 5.75 -2.81 -5.53
N ALA A 251 5.59 -3.93 -4.80
CA ALA A 251 4.30 -4.61 -4.66
C ALA A 251 3.27 -3.76 -3.89
N ILE A 252 3.68 -3.09 -2.81
CA ILE A 252 2.79 -2.21 -2.05
C ILE A 252 2.32 -1.02 -2.90
N LEU A 253 3.23 -0.39 -3.65
CA LEU A 253 2.89 0.74 -4.51
C LEU A 253 1.99 0.31 -5.68
N ALA A 254 2.25 -0.85 -6.28
CA ALA A 254 1.48 -1.38 -7.40
C ALA A 254 0.08 -1.83 -6.98
N PHE A 255 -0.03 -2.61 -5.90
CA PHE A 255 -1.26 -3.31 -5.55
C PHE A 255 -2.03 -2.69 -4.39
N LYS A 256 -1.43 -1.77 -3.63
CA LYS A 256 -2.04 -1.08 -2.47
C LYS A 256 -2.76 -2.05 -1.51
N PRO A 257 -2.11 -3.13 -1.05
CA PRO A 257 -2.76 -4.15 -0.27
C PRO A 257 -3.15 -3.64 1.12
N ARG A 258 -4.11 -4.30 1.73
CA ARG A 258 -4.48 -4.07 3.14
C ARG A 258 -3.45 -4.68 4.10
N LEU A 259 -2.72 -5.69 3.65
CA LEU A 259 -1.71 -6.42 4.42
C LEU A 259 -0.61 -6.92 3.49
N ILE A 260 0.65 -6.77 3.90
CA ILE A 260 1.74 -7.53 3.29
C ILE A 260 2.16 -8.66 4.23
N VAL A 261 2.27 -9.87 3.67
CA VAL A 261 2.69 -11.06 4.40
C VAL A 261 3.94 -11.64 3.77
N MET A 262 4.88 -12.05 4.58
CA MET A 262 5.97 -12.90 4.14
C MET A 262 5.86 -14.27 4.79
N THR A 263 5.89 -15.34 4.00
CA THR A 263 5.98 -16.70 4.49
C THR A 263 7.30 -17.32 4.05
N GLY A 264 7.76 -18.34 4.77
CA GLY A 264 8.98 -19.05 4.41
C GLY A 264 9.64 -19.75 5.58
N ILE A 265 10.95 -19.84 5.50
CA ILE A 265 11.82 -20.60 6.40
C ILE A 265 12.78 -19.68 7.16
N CYS A 266 13.26 -20.12 8.30
CA CYS A 266 14.27 -19.42 9.11
C CYS A 266 15.15 -20.41 9.87
N ALA A 267 16.29 -19.92 10.40
CA ALA A 267 17.08 -20.65 11.37
C ALA A 267 16.56 -20.39 12.79
N GLY A 268 16.63 -21.38 13.66
CA GLY A 268 16.19 -21.29 15.05
C GLY A 268 17.31 -21.53 16.06
N ASN A 269 17.20 -20.93 17.25
CA ASN A 269 18.06 -21.26 18.37
C ASN A 269 17.72 -22.66 18.88
N LYS A 270 18.68 -23.59 18.79
CA LYS A 270 18.51 -25.02 19.15
C LYS A 270 18.04 -25.26 20.57
N ASP A 271 18.42 -24.39 21.51
CA ASP A 271 18.04 -24.51 22.90
C ASP A 271 16.63 -24.02 23.20
N LYS A 272 16.04 -23.25 22.28
CA LYS A 272 14.74 -22.58 22.43
C LYS A 272 13.66 -23.09 21.49
N THR A 273 14.05 -23.68 20.36
CA THR A 273 13.15 -24.02 19.26
C THR A 273 13.39 -25.44 18.74
N LYS A 274 12.44 -25.99 18.00
CA LYS A 274 12.56 -27.27 17.30
C LYS A 274 12.28 -27.11 15.81
N LEU A 275 12.84 -28.02 15.00
CA LEU A 275 12.57 -28.06 13.57
C LEU A 275 11.07 -28.17 13.30
N GLY A 276 10.57 -27.41 12.33
CA GLY A 276 9.16 -27.36 11.97
C GLY A 276 8.31 -26.43 12.85
N GLU A 277 8.83 -25.92 13.97
CA GLU A 277 8.07 -24.94 14.76
C GLU A 277 7.89 -23.63 13.99
N LEU A 278 6.66 -23.13 14.01
CA LEU A 278 6.31 -21.87 13.42
C LEU A 278 6.77 -20.70 14.28
N VAL A 279 7.18 -19.65 13.61
CA VAL A 279 7.60 -18.39 14.23
C VAL A 279 6.86 -17.26 13.54
N VAL A 280 6.22 -16.42 14.35
CA VAL A 280 5.65 -15.16 13.91
C VAL A 280 6.47 -14.03 14.51
N ALA A 281 6.94 -13.11 13.67
CA ALA A 281 7.74 -12.01 14.14
C ALA A 281 6.89 -10.99 14.92
N SER A 282 7.11 -10.83 16.21
CA SER A 282 6.55 -9.75 17.02
C SER A 282 7.22 -8.41 16.71
N GLN A 283 8.48 -8.49 16.38
CA GLN A 283 9.32 -7.40 15.86
C GLN A 283 10.44 -7.98 15.01
N THR A 284 11.00 -7.16 14.15
CA THR A 284 12.19 -7.52 13.39
C THR A 284 13.19 -6.37 13.35
N PHE A 285 14.47 -6.71 13.22
CA PHE A 285 15.58 -5.76 13.20
C PHE A 285 16.76 -6.32 12.40
N ASP A 286 17.59 -5.41 11.88
CA ASP A 286 18.88 -5.77 11.28
C ASP A 286 19.94 -5.94 12.37
N TYR A 287 20.37 -7.18 12.59
CA TYR A 287 21.40 -7.47 13.60
C TYR A 287 22.80 -7.00 13.15
N ALA A 288 23.01 -6.77 11.85
CA ALA A 288 24.26 -6.26 11.33
C ALA A 288 24.35 -4.72 11.39
N ALA A 289 23.27 -4.04 11.79
CA ALA A 289 23.28 -2.59 11.91
C ALA A 289 24.09 -2.15 13.14
N GLY A 290 25.10 -1.31 12.93
CA GLY A 290 25.92 -0.84 14.04
C GLY A 290 27.20 -0.14 13.63
N LYS A 291 28.09 0.05 14.60
CA LYS A 291 29.45 0.57 14.41
C LYS A 291 30.45 -0.55 14.64
N LEU A 292 31.16 -0.93 13.59
CA LEU A 292 32.31 -1.83 13.71
C LEU A 292 33.47 -1.08 14.36
N GLN A 293 33.92 -1.56 15.52
CA GLN A 293 35.08 -1.07 16.23
C GLN A 293 36.20 -2.13 16.16
N PRO A 294 37.48 -1.78 16.42
CA PRO A 294 38.58 -2.73 16.30
C PRO A 294 38.42 -4.02 17.11
N GLU A 295 37.77 -3.95 18.26
CA GLU A 295 37.69 -5.08 19.20
C GLU A 295 36.27 -5.65 19.36
N TYR A 296 35.22 -4.90 18.93
CA TYR A 296 33.82 -5.33 19.07
C TYR A 296 32.89 -4.61 18.13
N TRP A 297 31.72 -5.18 17.94
CA TRP A 297 30.62 -4.60 17.17
C TRP A 297 29.61 -3.93 18.09
N ALA A 298 29.50 -2.61 18.00
CA ALA A 298 28.48 -1.85 18.74
C ALA A 298 27.16 -1.86 17.96
N HIS A 299 26.29 -2.79 18.26
CA HIS A 299 24.98 -2.92 17.62
C HIS A 299 24.11 -1.68 17.84
N ARG A 300 23.41 -1.25 16.79
CA ARG A 300 22.45 -0.12 16.80
C ARG A 300 21.19 -0.50 16.02
N PRO A 301 20.45 -1.48 16.46
CA PRO A 301 19.26 -1.93 15.76
C PRO A 301 18.17 -0.87 15.80
N ASN A 302 17.36 -0.81 14.75
CA ASN A 302 16.14 -0.01 14.68
C ASN A 302 14.96 -0.98 14.46
N PRO A 303 14.33 -1.51 15.52
CA PRO A 303 13.31 -2.53 15.38
C PRO A 303 11.99 -1.97 14.88
N PHE A 304 11.33 -2.71 13.99
CA PHE A 304 9.93 -2.53 13.62
C PHE A 304 9.06 -3.56 14.32
N LYS A 305 8.03 -3.10 15.01
CA LYS A 305 7.04 -3.95 15.68
C LYS A 305 5.85 -4.21 14.77
N ILE A 306 5.25 -5.38 14.93
CA ILE A 306 3.99 -5.72 14.29
C ILE A 306 2.86 -4.81 14.78
N ASP A 307 1.81 -4.65 13.96
CA ASP A 307 0.61 -3.90 14.36
C ASP A 307 -0.05 -4.51 15.60
N ALA A 308 -0.57 -3.67 16.50
CA ALA A 308 -1.15 -4.11 17.78
C ALA A 308 -2.36 -5.03 17.62
N SER A 309 -3.14 -4.88 16.55
CA SER A 309 -4.27 -5.76 16.26
C SER A 309 -3.80 -7.15 15.83
N LEU A 310 -2.75 -7.22 15.02
CA LEU A 310 -2.13 -8.48 14.62
C LEU A 310 -1.41 -9.17 15.79
N ASP A 311 -0.76 -8.41 16.69
CA ASP A 311 -0.19 -8.93 17.94
C ASP A 311 -1.25 -9.66 18.76
N ALA A 312 -2.36 -8.99 19.06
CA ALA A 312 -3.47 -9.56 19.81
C ALA A 312 -4.05 -10.81 19.10
N PHE A 313 -4.18 -10.76 17.77
CA PHE A 313 -4.66 -11.89 16.97
C PHE A 313 -3.74 -13.11 17.09
N VAL A 314 -2.43 -12.93 16.90
CA VAL A 314 -1.43 -14.01 16.92
C VAL A 314 -1.42 -14.71 18.28
N ASN A 315 -1.34 -13.93 19.37
CA ASN A 315 -1.34 -14.47 20.71
C ASN A 315 -2.60 -15.28 21.02
N THR A 316 -3.76 -14.74 20.71
CA THR A 316 -5.04 -15.37 21.03
C THR A 316 -5.34 -16.59 20.15
N ASN A 317 -5.08 -16.50 18.85
CA ASN A 317 -5.54 -17.50 17.90
C ASN A 317 -4.48 -18.53 17.52
N TRP A 318 -3.19 -18.20 17.59
CA TRP A 318 -2.14 -19.10 17.15
C TRP A 318 -1.31 -19.66 18.29
N VAL A 319 -0.71 -18.81 19.11
CA VAL A 319 0.16 -19.29 20.22
C VAL A 319 -0.60 -20.21 21.16
N ASN A 320 -1.79 -19.81 21.59
CA ASN A 320 -2.61 -20.59 22.51
C ASN A 320 -3.26 -21.85 21.89
N ASN A 321 -3.27 -21.94 20.55
CA ASN A 321 -3.91 -23.05 19.83
C ASN A 321 -2.92 -23.89 19.01
N ALA A 322 -1.63 -23.78 19.28
CA ALA A 322 -0.54 -24.41 18.50
C ALA A 322 -0.79 -25.90 18.24
N LYS A 323 -1.21 -26.67 19.24
CA LYS A 323 -1.46 -28.10 19.12
C LYS A 323 -2.52 -28.44 18.05
N HIS A 324 -3.62 -27.71 17.99
CA HIS A 324 -4.65 -27.93 16.98
C HIS A 324 -4.19 -27.51 15.59
N ILE A 325 -3.43 -26.40 15.52
CA ILE A 325 -2.87 -25.90 14.27
C ILE A 325 -1.92 -26.92 13.65
N TYR A 326 -1.04 -27.52 14.44
CA TYR A 326 -0.11 -28.53 13.95
C TYR A 326 -0.81 -29.81 13.54
N ALA A 327 -1.85 -30.24 14.25
CA ALA A 327 -2.63 -31.41 13.82
C ALA A 327 -3.21 -31.18 12.39
N ASP A 328 -3.71 -29.99 12.12
CA ASP A 328 -4.21 -29.63 10.78
C ASP A 328 -3.10 -29.54 9.71
N ILE A 329 -1.91 -29.03 10.10
CA ILE A 329 -0.74 -28.95 9.21
C ILE A 329 -0.24 -30.35 8.87
N ASP A 330 -0.08 -31.20 9.87
CA ASP A 330 0.43 -32.58 9.72
C ASP A 330 -0.52 -33.44 8.88
N ASP A 331 -1.82 -33.26 9.05
CA ASP A 331 -2.85 -33.95 8.26
C ASP A 331 -2.82 -33.48 6.77
N ALA A 332 -2.57 -32.19 6.54
CA ALA A 332 -2.50 -31.63 5.19
C ALA A 332 -1.15 -31.82 4.49
N PHE A 333 -0.07 -32.05 5.26
CA PHE A 333 1.26 -32.23 4.71
C PHE A 333 1.47 -33.63 4.15
N ASN A 334 1.60 -33.71 2.83
CA ASN A 334 1.89 -34.99 2.17
C ASN A 334 3.39 -35.32 2.26
N GLY A 335 3.82 -35.82 3.43
CA GLY A 335 5.21 -36.18 3.74
C GLY A 335 5.38 -36.58 5.21
N ASP A 336 6.62 -36.79 5.62
CA ASP A 336 6.91 -37.11 7.02
C ASP A 336 6.75 -35.85 7.90
N ALA A 337 5.72 -35.81 8.71
CA ALA A 337 5.49 -34.72 9.65
C ALA A 337 6.60 -34.65 10.75
N LEU A 338 6.92 -33.45 11.17
CA LEU A 338 7.96 -33.22 12.21
C LEU A 338 7.40 -33.19 13.63
N ASN A 339 6.08 -33.21 13.78
CA ASN A 339 5.36 -33.15 15.06
C ASN A 339 5.81 -31.97 15.95
N PRO A 340 5.86 -30.73 15.46
CA PRO A 340 6.21 -29.57 16.27
C PRO A 340 5.13 -29.29 17.32
N GLN A 341 5.50 -28.55 18.37
CA GLN A 341 4.61 -28.38 19.52
C GLN A 341 4.24 -26.92 19.80
N LYS A 342 5.04 -25.97 19.33
CA LYS A 342 4.90 -24.57 19.69
C LYS A 342 4.85 -23.66 18.47
N ILE A 343 4.06 -22.62 18.57
CA ILE A 343 4.16 -21.45 17.70
C ILE A 343 4.80 -20.35 18.54
N HIS A 344 5.94 -19.86 18.08
CA HIS A 344 6.67 -18.79 18.74
C HIS A 344 6.20 -17.43 18.23
N PHE A 345 5.92 -16.51 19.13
CA PHE A 345 5.71 -15.10 18.84
C PHE A 345 6.83 -14.32 19.50
N THR A 346 7.84 -13.96 18.73
CA THR A 346 9.15 -13.53 19.26
C THR A 346 9.84 -12.57 18.30
N ALA A 347 10.89 -11.90 18.79
CA ALA A 347 11.75 -11.10 17.94
C ALA A 347 12.43 -11.98 16.86
N MET A 348 12.53 -11.47 15.64
CA MET A 348 13.23 -12.10 14.53
C MET A 348 14.34 -11.18 14.04
N ALA A 349 15.58 -11.66 14.06
CA ALA A 349 16.72 -10.93 13.58
C ALA A 349 16.96 -11.22 12.09
N SER A 350 17.10 -10.19 11.29
CA SER A 350 17.46 -10.31 9.88
C SER A 350 18.89 -9.87 9.65
N GLY A 351 19.56 -10.44 8.67
CA GLY A 351 20.92 -10.04 8.34
C GLY A 351 21.36 -10.43 6.93
N PRO A 352 22.54 -9.98 6.50
CA PRO A 352 22.99 -10.14 5.13
C PRO A 352 23.62 -11.53 4.84
N TRP A 353 23.77 -12.38 5.84
CA TRP A 353 24.52 -13.62 5.69
C TRP A 353 23.64 -14.86 5.91
N VAL A 354 23.95 -15.92 5.16
CA VAL A 354 23.56 -17.27 5.54
C VAL A 354 24.43 -17.66 6.74
N VAL A 355 23.84 -17.69 7.91
CA VAL A 355 24.55 -17.96 9.17
C VAL A 355 24.74 -19.46 9.35
N ASP A 356 25.97 -19.86 9.66
CA ASP A 356 26.37 -21.23 9.96
C ASP A 356 27.24 -21.27 11.23
N ASN A 357 26.87 -20.46 12.20
CA ASN A 357 27.57 -20.30 13.47
C ASN A 357 26.56 -20.03 14.60
N PRO A 358 26.33 -20.97 15.51
CA PRO A 358 25.30 -20.83 16.55
C PRO A 358 25.64 -19.75 17.59
N SER A 359 26.90 -19.30 17.70
CA SER A 359 27.28 -18.24 18.63
C SER A 359 26.59 -16.89 18.33
N ILE A 360 26.10 -16.70 17.11
CA ILE A 360 25.35 -15.49 16.72
C ILE A 360 24.08 -15.31 17.56
N PHE A 361 23.40 -16.41 17.93
CA PHE A 361 22.22 -16.34 18.81
C PHE A 361 22.60 -15.85 20.22
N VAL A 362 23.74 -16.28 20.71
CA VAL A 362 24.25 -15.84 22.04
C VAL A 362 24.58 -14.35 22.00
N GLU A 363 25.22 -13.89 20.93
CA GLU A 363 25.53 -12.49 20.74
C GLU A 363 24.26 -11.64 20.67
N ILE A 364 23.32 -12.00 19.78
CA ILE A 364 22.07 -11.26 19.61
C ILE A 364 21.23 -11.22 20.88
N THR A 365 21.08 -12.37 21.57
CA THR A 365 20.26 -12.43 22.78
C THR A 365 20.87 -11.65 23.93
N ASN A 366 22.21 -11.56 24.01
CA ASN A 366 22.89 -10.82 25.04
C ASN A 366 23.02 -9.33 24.81
N THR A 367 23.03 -8.90 23.50
CA THR A 367 23.40 -7.53 23.15
C THR A 367 22.27 -6.74 22.50
N ILE A 368 21.29 -7.43 21.91
CA ILE A 368 20.23 -6.76 21.12
C ILE A 368 18.83 -7.06 21.68
N ALA A 369 18.41 -8.33 21.67
CA ALA A 369 17.06 -8.74 22.04
C ALA A 369 17.08 -10.12 22.73
N SER A 370 16.83 -10.16 24.02
CA SER A 370 16.86 -11.38 24.83
C SER A 370 15.81 -12.42 24.45
N ASP A 371 14.77 -12.00 23.75
CA ASP A 371 13.68 -12.83 23.22
C ASP A 371 13.86 -13.20 21.75
N CYS A 372 15.02 -12.92 21.14
CA CYS A 372 15.29 -13.28 19.75
C CYS A 372 15.75 -14.74 19.63
N TYR A 373 14.90 -15.59 19.06
CA TYR A 373 15.17 -17.01 18.88
C TYR A 373 15.36 -17.43 17.43
N THR A 374 15.24 -16.50 16.50
CA THR A 374 15.22 -16.82 15.06
C THR A 374 15.98 -15.82 14.21
N LEU A 375 16.56 -16.35 13.13
CA LEU A 375 17.31 -15.59 12.14
C LEU A 375 16.74 -15.85 10.76
N ASP A 376 16.60 -14.79 9.98
CA ASP A 376 16.31 -14.86 8.56
C ASP A 376 17.15 -13.84 7.76
N MET A 377 16.84 -13.66 6.50
CA MET A 377 17.56 -12.71 5.64
C MET A 377 16.65 -11.62 5.05
N GLU A 378 15.35 -11.62 5.32
CA GLU A 378 14.38 -10.81 4.58
C GLU A 378 13.40 -10.01 5.44
N ALA A 379 13.00 -10.52 6.59
CA ALA A 379 11.89 -9.98 7.38
C ALA A 379 12.00 -8.47 7.64
N TYR A 380 13.20 -8.01 8.00
CA TYR A 380 13.45 -6.58 8.22
C TYR A 380 13.26 -5.74 6.97
N GLY A 381 13.63 -6.27 5.79
CA GLY A 381 13.41 -5.60 4.51
C GLY A 381 11.92 -5.38 4.22
N VAL A 382 11.10 -6.43 4.40
CA VAL A 382 9.64 -6.34 4.24
C VAL A 382 9.04 -5.35 5.24
N ALA A 383 9.42 -5.45 6.52
CA ALA A 383 8.93 -4.54 7.56
C ALA A 383 9.34 -3.09 7.30
N THR A 384 10.56 -2.84 6.79
CA THR A 384 11.03 -1.50 6.41
C THR A 384 10.15 -0.87 5.33
N ALA A 385 9.88 -1.60 4.25
CA ALA A 385 9.01 -1.15 3.18
C ALA A 385 7.58 -0.89 3.67
N ALA A 386 7.03 -1.82 4.42
CA ALA A 386 5.68 -1.75 4.96
C ALA A 386 5.49 -0.56 5.91
N ASN A 387 6.43 -0.35 6.85
CA ASN A 387 6.38 0.81 7.76
C ASN A 387 6.52 2.14 7.03
N ALA A 388 7.43 2.23 6.05
CA ALA A 388 7.60 3.44 5.25
C ALA A 388 6.34 3.81 4.47
N LEU A 389 5.54 2.81 4.10
CA LEU A 389 4.33 2.94 3.32
C LEU A 389 3.03 2.81 4.16
N HIS A 390 3.15 2.73 5.48
CA HIS A 390 2.05 2.61 6.46
C HIS A 390 1.08 1.45 6.17
N ILE A 391 1.62 0.32 5.71
CA ILE A 391 0.87 -0.91 5.49
C ILE A 391 1.16 -1.88 6.63
N PRO A 392 0.15 -2.50 7.25
CA PRO A 392 0.35 -3.59 8.20
C PRO A 392 1.17 -4.72 7.56
N TRP A 393 2.05 -5.32 8.33
CA TRP A 393 2.88 -6.43 7.87
C TRP A 393 2.81 -7.62 8.82
N LEU A 394 3.00 -8.83 8.28
CA LEU A 394 3.03 -10.07 9.02
C LEU A 394 4.12 -10.98 8.44
N VAL A 395 5.04 -11.44 9.27
CA VAL A 395 6.07 -12.40 8.87
C VAL A 395 5.84 -13.71 9.61
N ILE A 396 5.65 -14.75 8.84
CA ILE A 396 5.42 -16.13 9.31
C ILE A 396 6.52 -17.01 8.73
N LYS A 397 7.41 -17.48 9.57
CA LYS A 397 8.46 -18.42 9.17
C LYS A 397 8.31 -19.73 9.90
N SER A 398 9.01 -20.76 9.47
CA SER A 398 9.13 -22.00 10.21
C SER A 398 10.58 -22.45 10.23
N ILE A 399 10.98 -23.11 11.32
CA ILE A 399 12.36 -23.46 11.58
C ILE A 399 12.79 -24.63 10.71
N GLN A 400 13.77 -24.39 9.84
CA GLN A 400 14.35 -25.43 8.98
C GLN A 400 15.66 -25.99 9.48
N ASP A 401 16.49 -25.17 10.12
CA ASP A 401 17.82 -25.50 10.62
C ASP A 401 18.15 -24.70 11.90
N TYR A 402 19.34 -24.93 12.47
CA TYR A 402 19.80 -24.27 13.69
C TYR A 402 21.02 -23.35 13.47
N ALA A 403 21.40 -23.07 12.25
CA ALA A 403 22.61 -22.29 11.90
C ALA A 403 23.88 -22.87 12.55
N ASP A 404 24.00 -24.21 12.73
CA ASP A 404 25.03 -24.88 13.53
C ASP A 404 26.09 -25.63 12.71
N GLY A 405 26.20 -25.35 11.42
CA GLY A 405 27.17 -26.00 10.52
C GLY A 405 26.87 -27.46 10.19
N LYS A 406 25.73 -27.97 10.67
CA LYS A 406 25.36 -29.38 10.51
C LYS A 406 24.26 -29.57 9.48
N LYS A 407 24.51 -29.15 8.24
CA LYS A 407 23.59 -29.40 7.12
C LYS A 407 23.54 -30.89 6.79
N ASN A 408 22.54 -31.60 7.26
CA ASN A 408 22.37 -33.04 7.13
C ASN A 408 21.23 -33.42 6.17
N ALA A 409 21.11 -34.71 5.84
CA ALA A 409 20.00 -35.30 5.06
C ALA A 409 18.60 -34.97 5.63
N THR A 410 18.52 -34.65 6.91
CA THR A 410 17.29 -34.21 7.62
C THR A 410 16.83 -32.82 7.16
N GLU A 411 17.74 -31.99 6.66
CA GLU A 411 17.46 -30.61 6.23
C GLU A 411 16.44 -30.56 5.08
N THR A 412 16.49 -31.49 4.13
CA THR A 412 15.54 -31.53 3.02
C THR A 412 14.11 -31.75 3.50
N LYS A 413 13.92 -32.58 4.54
CA LYS A 413 12.61 -32.85 5.14
C LYS A 413 12.12 -31.67 5.95
N SER A 414 12.96 -31.12 6.83
CA SER A 414 12.61 -29.97 7.68
C SER A 414 12.31 -28.74 6.84
N ARG A 415 13.08 -28.49 5.77
CA ARG A 415 12.87 -27.40 4.84
C ARG A 415 11.53 -27.50 4.10
N ALA A 416 11.19 -28.70 3.62
CA ALA A 416 9.92 -28.93 2.92
C ALA A 416 8.72 -28.70 3.86
N TYR A 417 8.77 -29.22 5.07
CA TYR A 417 7.74 -29.04 6.07
C TYR A 417 7.63 -27.56 6.49
N ALA A 418 8.77 -26.91 6.77
CA ALA A 418 8.82 -25.53 7.21
C ALA A 418 8.22 -24.55 6.17
N ALA A 419 8.63 -24.69 4.90
CA ALA A 419 8.09 -23.86 3.83
C ALA A 419 6.58 -24.09 3.59
N PHE A 420 6.11 -25.34 3.75
CA PHE A 420 4.69 -25.67 3.66
C PHE A 420 3.89 -25.06 4.81
N SER A 421 4.33 -25.31 6.06
CA SER A 421 3.58 -24.95 7.27
C SER A 421 3.37 -23.44 7.42
N SER A 422 4.35 -22.61 7.07
CA SER A 422 4.25 -21.16 7.14
C SER A 422 3.15 -20.60 6.21
N THR A 423 3.08 -21.08 4.97
CA THR A 423 2.04 -20.65 4.02
C THR A 423 0.68 -21.27 4.34
N PHE A 424 0.66 -22.53 4.81
CA PHE A 424 -0.58 -23.20 5.20
C PHE A 424 -1.29 -22.44 6.36
N LEU A 425 -0.52 -21.98 7.34
CA LEU A 425 -1.05 -21.17 8.44
C LEU A 425 -1.75 -19.91 7.92
N LEU A 426 -1.08 -19.16 7.03
CA LEU A 426 -1.68 -17.98 6.40
C LEU A 426 -2.99 -18.34 5.70
N LYS A 427 -2.96 -19.33 4.78
CA LYS A 427 -4.14 -19.74 4.01
C LYS A 427 -5.32 -20.09 4.90
N LYS A 428 -5.08 -20.89 5.94
CA LYS A 428 -6.12 -21.39 6.84
C LYS A 428 -6.77 -20.27 7.67
N TYR A 429 -6.00 -19.27 8.07
CA TYR A 429 -6.46 -18.21 8.96
C TYR A 429 -6.70 -16.87 8.26
N LEU A 430 -6.59 -16.80 6.95
CA LEU A 430 -6.68 -15.56 6.17
C LEU A 430 -7.95 -14.76 6.50
N ASP A 431 -9.11 -15.38 6.43
CA ASP A 431 -10.39 -14.71 6.71
C ASP A 431 -10.46 -14.13 8.14
N LYS A 432 -9.86 -14.81 9.11
CA LYS A 432 -9.80 -14.32 10.50
C LYS A 432 -8.83 -13.15 10.61
N ILE A 433 -7.65 -13.22 9.99
CA ILE A 433 -6.66 -12.14 9.97
C ILE A 433 -7.28 -10.87 9.38
N MET A 434 -7.92 -11.00 8.22
CA MET A 434 -8.50 -9.85 7.52
C MET A 434 -9.67 -9.19 8.28
N LYS A 435 -10.35 -9.92 9.15
CA LYS A 435 -11.36 -9.37 10.06
C LYS A 435 -10.78 -8.54 11.20
N PHE A 436 -9.55 -8.80 11.61
CA PHE A 436 -8.86 -8.03 12.66
C PHE A 436 -8.22 -6.74 12.14
N LEU A 437 -7.97 -6.65 10.84
CA LEU A 437 -7.40 -5.48 10.17
C LEU A 437 -8.48 -4.49 9.69
N LYS A 438 -9.47 -4.22 10.49
CA LYS A 438 -10.54 -3.25 10.16
C LYS A 438 -10.08 -1.82 10.32
#